data_efb1e0e7a8b7be6ba6b52a904775cd7f
#
_entry.id   efb1e0e7a8b7be6ba6b52a904775cd7f
#
_cell.length_a   1.000
_cell.length_b   1.000
_cell.length_c   1.000
_cell.angle_alpha   90.00
_cell.angle_beta   90.00
_cell.angle_gamma   90.00
#
_symmetry.space_group_name_H-M   'P 1'
#
loop_
_entity.id
_entity.type
_entity.pdbx_description
1 polymer ?
#
loop_
_entity_poly.entity_id
_entity_poly.type
_entity_poly.pdbx_seq_one_letter_code
_entity_poly.pdbx_strand_id
1 'polypeptide(L)'
;SFTPGTWVESIQITKGAGSVVNGYESISGQINTELIKPMKDIPFFLNAYGATDSRFELNAHFNKRVSDYWSTSLFVHGNTRVAKNDMNDDGFLDNPLGKQINLTNRWQYANPESGWVTFLNLRYMKDDKQSGEINFDPDRDKLTTNYWGSEITTERIDFTSKVGYVFKDMPFQSIGFQNAFSSHNQQSYFGLNQYNIKQQSFYSNLIFNSIIGNTMHKFTSGLNFTYDKYAELVYSNDVSRIDNSVGTYFEYTYDDLDKFSYILGGRLDFHNRLGLFFTPRLHVKYKPWEKAAFRFSAGRGKRAANIFAENQNLFASSRVFSVLDTNGKVYGLNPEIAWNYGLSFTQSFLLFGKSADATVDFYRTDFQNQAVVDVMNSPQQVLFYNLKGKSFANSLQMDFNIELIKHLNLRTAYKYYDISTDYLSGSFQRPLQAKHRFFVNMEYETHIAEK
;
A
#
# COMPACT_ATOMS: atom_id res chain seq x y z
N SER A 1 -4.65 8.91 7.71
CA SER A 1 -4.65 7.49 7.37
C SER A 1 -6.06 6.93 7.36
N PHE A 2 -6.39 6.11 6.39
CA PHE A 2 -7.71 5.45 6.37
C PHE A 2 -7.80 4.26 7.34
N THR A 3 -6.68 3.77 7.87
CA THR A 3 -6.67 2.71 8.88
C THR A 3 -5.93 3.22 10.11
N PRO A 4 -6.62 3.44 11.23
CA PRO A 4 -5.99 3.86 12.48
C PRO A 4 -4.96 2.82 12.96
N GLY A 5 -3.83 3.30 13.50
CA GLY A 5 -2.76 2.43 13.96
C GLY A 5 -3.19 1.47 15.08
N THR A 6 -4.10 1.92 15.92
CA THR A 6 -4.67 1.12 17.03
C THR A 6 -5.53 -0.08 16.58
N TRP A 7 -5.90 -0.17 15.31
CA TRP A 7 -6.66 -1.30 14.73
C TRP A 7 -5.74 -2.36 14.13
N VAL A 8 -4.44 -2.07 14.02
CA VAL A 8 -3.46 -2.88 13.31
C VAL A 8 -2.77 -3.84 14.27
N GLU A 9 -2.86 -5.13 14.00
CA GLU A 9 -2.13 -6.19 14.73
C GLU A 9 -0.69 -6.31 14.20
N SER A 10 -0.53 -6.28 12.86
CA SER A 10 0.78 -6.35 12.22
C SER A 10 0.82 -5.68 10.85
N ILE A 11 2.01 -5.22 10.45
CA ILE A 11 2.31 -4.73 9.11
C ILE A 11 3.45 -5.56 8.54
N GLN A 12 3.21 -6.21 7.42
CA GLN A 12 4.20 -6.99 6.70
C GLN A 12 4.59 -6.25 5.43
N ILE A 13 5.88 -5.99 5.26
CA ILE A 13 6.42 -5.30 4.09
C ILE A 13 7.29 -6.28 3.31
N THR A 14 6.84 -6.61 2.10
CA THR A 14 7.64 -7.38 1.13
C THR A 14 8.27 -6.39 0.16
N LYS A 15 9.61 -6.38 0.09
CA LYS A 15 10.36 -5.61 -0.91
C LYS A 15 10.55 -6.44 -2.17
N GLY A 16 10.63 -5.79 -3.32
CA GLY A 16 10.74 -6.46 -4.61
C GLY A 16 9.40 -6.93 -5.18
N ALA A 17 9.43 -7.79 -6.18
CA ALA A 17 8.22 -8.36 -6.77
C ALA A 17 7.46 -9.21 -5.73
N GLY A 18 6.18 -8.98 -5.54
CA GLY A 18 5.33 -9.78 -4.62
C GLY A 18 4.95 -11.14 -5.21
N SER A 19 4.14 -11.95 -4.50
CA SER A 19 3.59 -13.22 -5.01
C SER A 19 2.62 -12.98 -6.20
N VAL A 20 2.58 -13.93 -7.15
CA VAL A 20 1.61 -13.90 -8.26
C VAL A 20 0.17 -14.04 -7.81
N VAL A 21 -0.07 -14.59 -6.62
CA VAL A 21 -1.40 -14.76 -6.01
C VAL A 21 -2.09 -13.41 -5.78
N ASN A 22 -1.30 -12.36 -5.47
CA ASN A 22 -1.80 -11.04 -5.08
C ASN A 22 -2.02 -10.07 -6.26
N GLY A 23 -1.91 -10.55 -7.49
CA GLY A 23 -2.16 -9.76 -8.70
C GLY A 23 -0.91 -9.47 -9.53
N TYR A 24 -1.12 -8.77 -10.64
CA TYR A 24 -0.10 -8.45 -11.63
C TYR A 24 0.53 -7.06 -11.45
N GLU A 25 -0.04 -6.21 -10.64
CA GLU A 25 0.35 -4.79 -10.52
C GLU A 25 1.54 -4.55 -9.59
N SER A 26 1.88 -5.51 -8.71
CA SER A 26 3.00 -5.36 -7.78
C SER A 26 4.33 -5.35 -8.52
N ILE A 27 4.97 -4.18 -8.63
CA ILE A 27 6.27 -3.99 -9.29
C ILE A 27 7.40 -3.97 -8.26
N SER A 28 7.30 -3.13 -7.22
CA SER A 28 8.41 -2.82 -6.32
C SER A 28 8.20 -3.24 -4.87
N GLY A 29 7.05 -3.77 -4.52
CA GLY A 29 6.76 -4.24 -3.17
C GLY A 29 5.29 -4.45 -2.88
N GLN A 30 5.02 -4.96 -1.68
CA GLN A 30 3.69 -5.18 -1.15
C GLN A 30 3.66 -4.83 0.33
N ILE A 31 2.63 -4.14 0.77
CA ILE A 31 2.33 -3.88 2.17
C ILE A 31 1.06 -4.65 2.52
N ASN A 32 1.16 -5.57 3.46
CA ASN A 32 0.02 -6.29 4.03
C ASN A 32 -0.21 -5.81 5.46
N THR A 33 -1.42 -5.33 5.73
CA THR A 33 -1.83 -4.87 7.05
C THR A 33 -2.87 -5.82 7.61
N GLU A 34 -2.57 -6.47 8.73
CA GLU A 34 -3.51 -7.30 9.45
C GLU A 34 -4.18 -6.51 10.56
N LEU A 35 -5.51 -6.54 10.59
CA LEU A 35 -6.28 -5.95 11.66
C LEU A 35 -6.39 -6.94 12.83
N ILE A 36 -6.51 -6.40 14.03
CA ILE A 36 -6.77 -7.14 15.28
C ILE A 36 -7.91 -8.13 15.09
N LYS A 37 -7.70 -9.37 15.58
CA LYS A 37 -8.64 -10.48 15.43
C LYS A 37 -9.59 -10.58 16.65
N PRO A 38 -10.91 -10.67 16.43
CA PRO A 38 -11.91 -10.69 17.53
C PRO A 38 -11.69 -11.75 18.60
N MET A 39 -11.10 -12.89 18.22
CA MET A 39 -10.91 -14.03 19.15
C MET A 39 -9.71 -13.89 20.07
N LYS A 40 -8.76 -12.99 19.77
CA LYS A 40 -7.45 -12.94 20.44
C LYS A 40 -7.21 -11.69 21.25
N ASP A 41 -8.05 -10.68 21.08
CA ASP A 41 -7.82 -9.36 21.66
C ASP A 41 -8.71 -9.11 22.88
N ILE A 42 -8.36 -8.08 23.65
CA ILE A 42 -9.09 -7.66 24.86
C ILE A 42 -10.54 -7.27 24.53
N PRO A 43 -11.50 -7.46 25.45
CA PRO A 43 -12.91 -7.17 25.20
C PRO A 43 -13.19 -5.71 24.86
N PHE A 44 -12.42 -4.78 25.45
CA PHE A 44 -12.58 -3.34 25.24
C PHE A 44 -11.23 -2.63 25.26
N PHE A 45 -11.02 -1.78 24.28
CA PHE A 45 -9.87 -0.88 24.19
C PHE A 45 -10.34 0.55 23.94
N LEU A 46 -9.71 1.51 24.58
CA LEU A 46 -9.94 2.93 24.39
C LEU A 46 -8.60 3.68 24.35
N ASN A 47 -8.43 4.52 23.34
CA ASN A 47 -7.29 5.42 23.21
C ASN A 47 -7.79 6.81 22.84
N ALA A 48 -7.32 7.81 23.56
CA ALA A 48 -7.59 9.21 23.27
C ALA A 48 -6.28 9.97 23.08
N TYR A 49 -6.24 10.82 22.07
CA TYR A 49 -5.11 11.69 21.76
C TYR A 49 -5.58 13.13 21.64
N GLY A 50 -4.79 14.07 22.20
CA GLY A 50 -5.01 15.49 22.06
C GLY A 50 -3.68 16.21 21.80
N ALA A 51 -3.70 17.24 20.97
CA ALA A 51 -2.55 18.09 20.68
C ALA A 51 -2.92 19.58 20.75
N THR A 52 -1.91 20.42 20.97
CA THR A 52 -2.07 21.88 21.13
C THR A 52 -2.57 22.58 19.88
N ASP A 53 -2.41 21.94 18.70
CA ASP A 53 -2.93 22.40 17.41
C ASP A 53 -4.43 22.08 17.22
N SER A 54 -5.15 21.85 18.33
CA SER A 54 -6.57 21.47 18.37
C SER A 54 -6.93 20.14 17.69
N ARG A 55 -5.96 19.25 17.51
CA ARG A 55 -6.25 17.89 17.05
C ARG A 55 -6.73 17.04 18.22
N PHE A 56 -7.92 16.48 18.07
CA PHE A 56 -8.45 15.44 18.96
C PHE A 56 -8.69 14.16 18.15
N GLU A 57 -8.37 13.03 18.78
CA GLU A 57 -8.57 11.72 18.18
C GLU A 57 -9.06 10.74 19.23
N LEU A 58 -10.07 9.96 18.90
CA LEU A 58 -10.61 8.91 19.74
C LEU A 58 -10.62 7.60 18.94
N ASN A 59 -10.04 6.56 19.53
CA ASN A 59 -10.08 5.20 19.02
C ASN A 59 -10.68 4.28 20.06
N ALA A 60 -11.66 3.49 19.68
CA ALA A 60 -12.21 2.44 20.53
C ALA A 60 -12.44 1.18 19.72
N HIS A 61 -12.27 0.02 20.36
CA HIS A 61 -12.77 -1.21 19.80
C HIS A 61 -13.34 -2.12 20.88
N PHE A 62 -14.36 -2.88 20.47
CA PHE A 62 -15.12 -3.80 21.31
C PHE A 62 -15.06 -5.17 20.67
N ASN A 63 -14.62 -6.18 21.44
CA ASN A 63 -14.52 -7.54 20.99
C ASN A 63 -15.47 -8.42 21.80
N LYS A 64 -16.21 -9.28 21.13
CA LYS A 64 -17.15 -10.20 21.77
C LYS A 64 -17.11 -11.57 21.12
N ARG A 65 -16.94 -12.60 21.93
CA ARG A 65 -17.22 -13.97 21.55
C ARG A 65 -18.74 -14.17 21.62
N VAL A 66 -19.36 -14.49 20.46
CA VAL A 66 -20.81 -14.63 20.33
C VAL A 66 -21.23 -16.09 20.54
N SER A 67 -20.38 -17.04 20.10
CA SER A 67 -20.54 -18.48 20.32
C SER A 67 -19.16 -19.14 20.34
N ASP A 68 -19.09 -20.46 20.43
CA ASP A 68 -17.83 -21.21 20.43
C ASP A 68 -17.00 -20.98 19.17
N TYR A 69 -17.64 -20.71 18.05
CA TYR A 69 -16.99 -20.54 16.75
C TYR A 69 -17.09 -19.13 16.19
N TRP A 70 -17.96 -18.26 16.71
CA TRP A 70 -18.18 -16.92 16.22
C TRP A 70 -17.69 -15.85 17.19
N SER A 71 -16.98 -14.88 16.65
CA SER A 71 -16.59 -13.65 17.34
C SER A 71 -16.78 -12.43 16.47
N THR A 72 -17.00 -11.29 17.10
CA THR A 72 -17.18 -10.02 16.40
C THR A 72 -16.36 -8.90 17.05
N SER A 73 -15.90 -7.95 16.24
CA SER A 73 -15.33 -6.68 16.69
C SER A 73 -16.06 -5.52 16.07
N LEU A 74 -16.25 -4.48 16.87
CA LEU A 74 -16.66 -3.16 16.39
C LEU A 74 -15.51 -2.18 16.66
N PHE A 75 -14.96 -1.59 15.61
CA PHE A 75 -13.93 -0.57 15.66
C PHE A 75 -14.54 0.79 15.35
N VAL A 76 -14.21 1.77 16.18
CA VAL A 76 -14.68 3.15 16.05
C VAL A 76 -13.47 4.08 16.10
N HIS A 77 -13.37 4.97 15.14
CA HIS A 77 -12.37 6.03 15.12
C HIS A 77 -13.02 7.35 14.73
N GLY A 78 -12.69 8.40 15.45
CA GLY A 78 -13.03 9.76 15.11
C GLY A 78 -11.85 10.69 15.34
N ASN A 79 -11.64 11.64 14.46
CA ASN A 79 -10.70 12.73 14.70
C ASN A 79 -11.26 14.06 14.19
N THR A 80 -10.76 15.14 14.80
CA THR A 80 -11.06 16.51 14.36
C THR A 80 -9.86 17.42 14.60
N ARG A 81 -9.72 18.43 13.73
CA ARG A 81 -8.82 19.58 13.91
C ARG A 81 -9.57 20.83 13.45
N VAL A 82 -9.75 21.79 14.34
CA VAL A 82 -10.62 22.96 14.13
C VAL A 82 -9.91 24.30 14.23
N ALA A 83 -8.74 24.39 14.90
CA ALA A 83 -8.02 25.64 15.01
C ALA A 83 -7.23 25.94 13.73
N LYS A 84 -7.34 27.17 13.28
CA LYS A 84 -6.53 27.74 12.21
C LYS A 84 -5.19 28.16 12.79
N ASN A 85 -4.11 27.49 12.42
CA ASN A 85 -2.74 27.78 12.85
C ASN A 85 -1.90 28.22 11.65
N ASP A 86 -1.17 29.32 11.84
CA ASP A 86 -0.19 29.89 10.94
C ASP A 86 0.97 30.36 11.83
N MET A 87 1.94 29.47 12.09
CA MET A 87 3.04 29.72 13.02
C MET A 87 4.23 30.44 12.38
N ASN A 88 4.27 30.44 11.05
CA ASN A 88 5.33 31.06 10.26
C ASN A 88 4.90 32.38 9.61
N ASP A 89 3.65 32.83 9.86
CA ASP A 89 3.05 34.09 9.39
C ASP A 89 3.11 34.22 7.85
N ASP A 90 2.94 33.10 7.11
CA ASP A 90 2.91 33.12 5.64
C ASP A 90 1.50 33.29 5.07
N GLY A 91 0.49 33.37 5.93
CA GLY A 91 -0.90 33.54 5.57
C GLY A 91 -1.64 32.25 5.20
N PHE A 92 -0.98 31.08 5.32
CA PHE A 92 -1.56 29.77 5.03
C PHE A 92 -1.70 28.92 6.29
N LEU A 93 -2.62 27.97 6.24
CA LEU A 93 -2.79 26.97 7.30
C LEU A 93 -1.58 26.02 7.31
N ASP A 94 -0.84 25.95 8.42
CA ASP A 94 0.24 24.96 8.63
C ASP A 94 -0.24 23.52 8.54
N ASN A 95 -1.47 23.28 8.98
CA ASN A 95 -2.11 21.97 8.98
C ASN A 95 -3.54 22.07 8.47
N PRO A 96 -4.00 21.10 7.67
CA PRO A 96 -5.40 21.04 7.24
C PRO A 96 -6.36 20.98 8.44
N LEU A 97 -7.43 21.78 8.38
CA LEU A 97 -8.61 21.53 9.20
C LEU A 97 -9.28 20.24 8.74
N GLY A 98 -10.00 19.56 9.61
CA GLY A 98 -10.71 18.38 9.18
C GLY A 98 -11.46 17.66 10.27
N LYS A 99 -12.29 16.75 9.81
CA LYS A 99 -13.04 15.80 10.65
C LYS A 99 -13.14 14.47 9.94
N GLN A 100 -12.99 13.40 10.70
CA GLN A 100 -13.13 12.05 10.18
C GLN A 100 -13.94 11.18 11.14
N ILE A 101 -14.77 10.32 10.58
CA ILE A 101 -15.35 9.18 11.25
C ILE A 101 -15.05 7.91 10.46
N ASN A 102 -14.72 6.84 11.15
CA ASN A 102 -14.39 5.56 10.55
C ASN A 102 -14.91 4.44 11.46
N LEU A 103 -15.78 3.62 10.91
CA LEU A 103 -16.45 2.52 11.60
C LEU A 103 -16.16 1.22 10.87
N THR A 104 -15.77 0.18 11.59
CA THR A 104 -15.57 -1.15 11.01
C THR A 104 -16.18 -2.20 11.90
N ASN A 105 -17.07 -3.00 11.35
CA ASN A 105 -17.57 -4.20 12.02
C ASN A 105 -16.94 -5.44 11.36
N ARG A 106 -16.32 -6.28 12.17
CA ARG A 106 -15.62 -7.48 11.75
C ARG A 106 -16.20 -8.71 12.41
N TRP A 107 -16.42 -9.74 11.62
CA TRP A 107 -16.87 -11.05 12.09
C TRP A 107 -15.83 -12.10 11.73
N GLN A 108 -15.61 -13.03 12.65
CA GLN A 108 -14.76 -14.19 12.45
C GLN A 108 -15.50 -15.45 12.87
N TYR A 109 -15.52 -16.42 11.97
CA TYR A 109 -15.87 -17.80 12.25
C TYR A 109 -14.62 -18.65 12.15
N ALA A 110 -14.37 -19.52 13.13
CA ALA A 110 -13.30 -20.50 13.08
C ALA A 110 -13.74 -21.77 13.80
N ASN A 111 -13.81 -22.86 13.06
CA ASN A 111 -14.12 -24.18 13.60
C ASN A 111 -13.04 -25.18 13.12
N PRO A 112 -12.04 -25.47 13.96
CA PRO A 112 -10.96 -26.40 13.62
C PRO A 112 -11.44 -27.80 13.30
N GLU A 113 -12.53 -28.25 13.96
CA GLU A 113 -13.07 -29.60 13.75
C GLU A 113 -13.73 -29.75 12.37
N SER A 114 -14.40 -28.69 11.90
CA SER A 114 -15.04 -28.71 10.58
C SER A 114 -14.11 -28.28 9.45
N GLY A 115 -12.97 -27.65 9.75
CA GLY A 115 -12.00 -27.10 8.79
C GLY A 115 -12.40 -25.76 8.18
N TRP A 116 -13.55 -25.16 8.59
CA TRP A 116 -14.03 -23.89 8.04
C TRP A 116 -13.51 -22.68 8.81
N VAL A 117 -13.06 -21.69 8.06
CA VAL A 117 -12.65 -20.37 8.58
C VAL A 117 -13.30 -19.29 7.71
N THR A 118 -13.93 -18.31 8.34
CA THR A 118 -14.56 -17.19 7.60
C THR A 118 -14.24 -15.86 8.28
N PHE A 119 -13.96 -14.83 7.47
CA PHE A 119 -13.87 -13.44 7.90
C PHE A 119 -14.80 -12.59 7.06
N LEU A 120 -15.58 -11.74 7.72
CA LEU A 120 -16.41 -10.73 7.08
C LEU A 120 -16.06 -9.38 7.69
N ASN A 121 -15.91 -8.34 6.86
CA ASN A 121 -15.72 -6.97 7.31
C ASN A 121 -16.67 -6.04 6.55
N LEU A 122 -17.30 -5.14 7.28
CA LEU A 122 -18.04 -4.02 6.74
C LEU A 122 -17.44 -2.75 7.33
N ARG A 123 -17.08 -1.79 6.47
CA ARG A 123 -16.49 -0.53 6.86
C ARG A 123 -17.24 0.64 6.24
N TYR A 124 -17.41 1.69 7.02
CA TYR A 124 -17.84 3.01 6.57
C TYR A 124 -16.83 4.06 7.03
N MET A 125 -16.48 5.00 6.15
CA MET A 125 -15.60 6.12 6.47
C MET A 125 -16.10 7.37 5.77
N LYS A 126 -16.09 8.49 6.51
CA LYS A 126 -16.21 9.83 5.97
C LYS A 126 -15.05 10.69 6.49
N ASP A 127 -14.41 11.45 5.59
CA ASP A 127 -13.24 12.27 5.86
C ASP A 127 -13.40 13.60 5.10
N ASP A 128 -13.46 14.71 5.84
CA ASP A 128 -13.53 16.05 5.30
C ASP A 128 -12.25 16.80 5.68
N LYS A 129 -11.60 17.44 4.71
CA LYS A 129 -10.38 18.22 4.89
C LYS A 129 -10.49 19.56 4.18
N GLN A 130 -9.94 20.59 4.82
CA GLN A 130 -9.83 21.93 4.27
C GLN A 130 -8.41 22.46 4.47
N SER A 131 -7.83 23.06 3.44
CA SER A 131 -6.51 23.71 3.47
C SER A 131 -6.56 25.02 2.68
N GLY A 132 -5.56 25.86 2.83
CA GLY A 132 -5.44 27.10 2.07
C GLY A 132 -5.06 28.29 2.92
N GLU A 133 -5.37 29.47 2.42
CA GLU A 133 -5.15 30.73 3.15
C GLU A 133 -5.95 30.77 4.45
N ILE A 134 -5.39 31.40 5.48
CA ILE A 134 -6.01 31.47 6.83
C ILE A 134 -7.39 32.13 6.82
N ASN A 135 -7.61 33.08 5.90
CA ASN A 135 -8.87 33.80 5.72
C ASN A 135 -9.85 33.13 4.75
N PHE A 136 -9.45 31.99 4.15
CA PHE A 136 -10.33 31.24 3.26
C PHE A 136 -11.57 30.71 4.01
N ASP A 137 -12.73 30.96 3.41
CA ASP A 137 -14.05 30.50 3.86
C ASP A 137 -14.73 29.75 2.72
N PRO A 138 -14.95 28.43 2.85
CA PRO A 138 -15.56 27.62 1.79
C PRO A 138 -16.93 28.10 1.30
N ASP A 139 -17.73 28.68 2.19
CA ASP A 139 -19.07 29.15 1.84
C ASP A 139 -19.03 30.45 0.99
N ARG A 140 -17.97 31.23 1.10
CA ARG A 140 -17.78 32.48 0.38
C ARG A 140 -16.83 32.38 -0.80
N ASP A 141 -15.71 31.64 -0.61
CA ASP A 141 -14.54 31.74 -1.49
C ASP A 141 -14.33 30.49 -2.38
N LYS A 142 -15.18 29.47 -2.23
CA LYS A 142 -15.11 28.24 -3.04
C LYS A 142 -15.12 28.54 -4.54
N LEU A 143 -14.09 28.07 -5.26
CA LEU A 143 -13.93 28.26 -6.70
C LEU A 143 -13.95 29.76 -7.13
N THR A 144 -13.43 30.63 -6.27
CA THR A 144 -13.22 32.05 -6.55
C THR A 144 -11.74 32.39 -6.52
N THR A 145 -11.40 33.65 -6.83
CA THR A 145 -10.03 34.18 -6.78
C THR A 145 -9.80 35.06 -5.56
N ASN A 146 -10.75 35.14 -4.61
CA ASN A 146 -10.64 36.02 -3.42
C ASN A 146 -9.56 35.53 -2.46
N TYR A 147 -9.70 34.27 -2.01
CA TYR A 147 -8.72 33.55 -1.21
C TYR A 147 -8.55 32.15 -1.77
N TRP A 148 -7.29 31.69 -1.83
CA TRP A 148 -7.02 30.34 -2.29
C TRP A 148 -7.32 29.32 -1.20
N GLY A 149 -8.08 28.30 -1.53
CA GLY A 149 -8.37 27.20 -0.63
C GLY A 149 -8.66 25.91 -1.37
N SER A 150 -8.64 24.82 -0.62
CA SER A 150 -8.97 23.48 -1.10
C SER A 150 -9.84 22.76 -0.10
N GLU A 151 -10.77 21.97 -0.60
CA GLU A 151 -11.52 21.00 0.19
C GLU A 151 -11.44 19.62 -0.48
N ILE A 152 -11.36 18.59 0.36
CA ILE A 152 -11.42 17.20 -0.05
C ILE A 152 -12.43 16.51 0.86
N THR A 153 -13.58 16.14 0.32
CA THR A 153 -14.58 15.32 0.99
C THR A 153 -14.54 13.93 0.43
N THR A 154 -14.33 12.95 1.30
CA THR A 154 -14.24 11.53 0.93
C THR A 154 -15.27 10.72 1.70
N GLU A 155 -16.03 9.91 1.00
CA GLU A 155 -16.91 8.90 1.57
C GLU A 155 -16.57 7.53 1.01
N ARG A 156 -16.45 6.53 1.89
CA ARG A 156 -16.05 5.19 1.49
C ARG A 156 -16.81 4.11 2.24
N ILE A 157 -17.25 3.10 1.48
CA ILE A 157 -17.83 1.87 2.01
C ILE A 157 -16.99 0.71 1.47
N ASP A 158 -16.57 -0.18 2.37
CA ASP A 158 -15.87 -1.42 2.00
C ASP A 158 -16.62 -2.62 2.58
N PHE A 159 -16.73 -3.67 1.78
CA PHE A 159 -17.16 -4.99 2.24
C PHE A 159 -16.12 -6.01 1.80
N THR A 160 -15.65 -6.85 2.72
CA THR A 160 -14.75 -7.96 2.39
C THR A 160 -15.22 -9.25 3.00
N SER A 161 -15.10 -10.35 2.27
CA SER A 161 -15.33 -11.69 2.75
C SER A 161 -14.16 -12.61 2.39
N LYS A 162 -13.75 -13.45 3.33
CA LYS A 162 -12.80 -14.53 3.12
C LYS A 162 -13.40 -15.80 3.69
N VAL A 163 -13.63 -16.80 2.86
CA VAL A 163 -14.11 -18.12 3.26
C VAL A 163 -13.03 -19.13 2.90
N GLY A 164 -12.58 -19.89 3.87
CA GLY A 164 -11.55 -20.91 3.70
C GLY A 164 -12.02 -22.25 4.25
N TYR A 165 -11.61 -23.30 3.57
CA TYR A 165 -11.80 -24.67 4.01
C TYR A 165 -10.47 -25.41 3.96
N VAL A 166 -10.08 -26.02 5.08
CA VAL A 166 -8.92 -26.89 5.21
C VAL A 166 -9.39 -28.34 5.21
N PHE A 167 -8.86 -29.18 4.32
CA PHE A 167 -9.26 -30.55 4.21
C PHE A 167 -8.79 -31.36 5.44
N LYS A 168 -9.70 -32.04 6.14
CA LYS A 168 -9.42 -32.71 7.42
C LYS A 168 -8.36 -33.81 7.30
N ASP A 169 -8.45 -34.59 6.23
CA ASP A 169 -7.54 -35.73 5.98
C ASP A 169 -6.23 -35.30 5.34
N MET A 170 -6.13 -34.03 4.90
CA MET A 170 -4.93 -33.46 4.28
C MET A 170 -4.79 -31.99 4.70
N PRO A 171 -4.25 -31.69 5.89
CA PRO A 171 -4.19 -30.34 6.45
C PRO A 171 -3.30 -29.36 5.65
N PHE A 172 -2.50 -29.84 4.70
CA PHE A 172 -1.74 -29.05 3.75
C PHE A 172 -2.55 -28.63 2.52
N GLN A 173 -3.76 -29.16 2.37
CA GLN A 173 -4.66 -28.83 1.27
C GLN A 173 -5.75 -27.90 1.77
N SER A 174 -5.96 -26.81 1.05
CA SER A 174 -7.02 -25.85 1.38
C SER A 174 -7.57 -25.19 0.13
N ILE A 175 -8.81 -24.75 0.22
CA ILE A 175 -9.46 -23.89 -0.75
C ILE A 175 -9.89 -22.60 -0.05
N GLY A 176 -9.64 -21.47 -0.67
CA GLY A 176 -10.03 -20.17 -0.15
C GLY A 176 -10.74 -19.34 -1.20
N PHE A 177 -11.79 -18.66 -0.80
CA PHE A 177 -12.53 -17.74 -1.64
C PHE A 177 -12.55 -16.37 -0.98
N GLN A 178 -11.98 -15.38 -1.66
CA GLN A 178 -11.85 -14.02 -1.18
C GLN A 178 -12.63 -13.08 -2.09
N ASN A 179 -13.44 -12.21 -1.50
CA ASN A 179 -14.12 -11.15 -2.23
C ASN A 179 -13.90 -9.83 -1.50
N ALA A 180 -13.76 -8.76 -2.26
CA ALA A 180 -13.73 -7.40 -1.75
C ALA A 180 -14.55 -6.50 -2.67
N PHE A 181 -15.41 -5.70 -2.07
CA PHE A 181 -16.13 -4.63 -2.74
C PHE A 181 -15.77 -3.32 -2.06
N SER A 182 -15.53 -2.27 -2.84
CA SER A 182 -15.41 -0.92 -2.32
C SER A 182 -16.15 0.10 -3.18
N SER A 183 -16.73 1.10 -2.53
CA SER A 183 -17.27 2.29 -3.17
C SER A 183 -16.60 3.50 -2.52
N HIS A 184 -15.82 4.22 -3.30
CA HIS A 184 -15.09 5.42 -2.89
C HIS A 184 -15.61 6.60 -3.68
N ASN A 185 -16.07 7.64 -2.99
CA ASN A 185 -16.54 8.88 -3.57
C ASN A 185 -15.72 10.03 -3.00
N GLN A 186 -15.00 10.74 -3.86
CA GLN A 186 -14.25 11.93 -3.49
C GLN A 186 -14.71 13.11 -4.33
N GLN A 187 -15.03 14.20 -3.67
CA GLN A 187 -15.27 15.51 -4.25
C GLN A 187 -14.17 16.43 -3.74
N SER A 188 -13.49 17.09 -4.66
CA SER A 188 -12.39 17.97 -4.28
C SER A 188 -12.20 19.13 -5.25
N TYR A 189 -11.67 20.23 -4.71
CA TYR A 189 -11.16 21.34 -5.49
C TYR A 189 -9.91 21.94 -4.83
N PHE A 190 -9.10 22.59 -5.64
CA PHE A 190 -7.84 23.21 -5.27
C PHE A 190 -7.79 24.59 -5.96
N GLY A 191 -8.18 25.65 -5.26
CA GLY A 191 -8.48 26.95 -5.87
C GLY A 191 -9.60 26.81 -6.91
N LEU A 192 -9.29 27.05 -8.18
CA LEU A 192 -10.24 26.91 -9.30
C LEU A 192 -10.28 25.52 -9.93
N ASN A 193 -9.35 24.65 -9.53
CA ASN A 193 -9.17 23.33 -10.17
C ASN A 193 -10.03 22.27 -9.48
N GLN A 194 -10.98 21.68 -10.18
CA GLN A 194 -11.83 20.61 -9.67
C GLN A 194 -11.28 19.23 -10.03
N TYR A 195 -11.35 18.31 -9.06
CA TYR A 195 -11.11 16.89 -9.27
C TYR A 195 -12.11 16.06 -8.47
N ASN A 196 -12.99 15.35 -9.17
CA ASN A 196 -13.99 14.49 -8.57
C ASN A 196 -13.86 13.07 -9.10
N ILE A 197 -13.94 12.09 -8.20
CA ILE A 197 -13.87 10.67 -8.59
C ILE A 197 -14.82 9.83 -7.75
N LYS A 198 -15.61 8.99 -8.42
CA LYS A 198 -16.33 7.89 -7.80
C LYS A 198 -15.81 6.58 -8.38
N GLN A 199 -15.12 5.80 -7.55
CA GLN A 199 -14.62 4.47 -7.90
C GLN A 199 -15.48 3.41 -7.23
N GLN A 200 -15.90 2.41 -7.99
CA GLN A 200 -16.51 1.18 -7.50
C GLN A 200 -15.63 0.01 -7.94
N SER A 201 -15.12 -0.73 -6.97
CA SER A 201 -14.22 -1.85 -7.20
C SER A 201 -14.83 -3.15 -6.71
N PHE A 202 -14.67 -4.20 -7.49
CA PHE A 202 -14.94 -5.57 -7.06
C PHE A 202 -13.76 -6.47 -7.40
N TYR A 203 -13.30 -7.19 -6.39
CA TYR A 203 -12.21 -8.17 -6.48
C TYR A 203 -12.71 -9.52 -6.02
N SER A 204 -12.38 -10.57 -6.75
CA SER A 204 -12.68 -11.95 -6.40
C SER A 204 -11.48 -12.84 -6.67
N ASN A 205 -11.13 -13.74 -5.75
CA ASN A 205 -10.00 -14.64 -5.89
C ASN A 205 -10.32 -16.01 -5.29
N LEU A 206 -10.29 -17.04 -6.13
CA LEU A 206 -10.37 -18.44 -5.72
C LEU A 206 -8.97 -19.00 -5.65
N ILE A 207 -8.57 -19.52 -4.50
CA ILE A 207 -7.21 -19.98 -4.19
C ILE A 207 -7.28 -21.44 -3.80
N PHE A 208 -6.45 -22.26 -4.40
CA PHE A 208 -6.25 -23.64 -4.03
C PHE A 208 -4.78 -23.90 -3.67
N ASN A 209 -4.55 -24.41 -2.47
CA ASN A 209 -3.22 -24.79 -1.99
C ASN A 209 -3.15 -26.29 -1.79
N SER A 210 -2.03 -26.91 -2.16
CA SER A 210 -1.75 -28.33 -1.88
C SER A 210 -0.26 -28.62 -1.91
N ILE A 211 0.08 -29.89 -1.73
CA ILE A 211 1.45 -30.42 -1.81
C ILE A 211 1.58 -31.40 -2.98
N ILE A 212 2.81 -31.62 -3.44
CA ILE A 212 3.15 -32.63 -4.46
C ILE A 212 4.09 -33.67 -3.80
N GLY A 213 3.53 -34.82 -3.47
CA GLY A 213 4.28 -35.91 -2.84
C GLY A 213 4.56 -35.68 -1.35
N ASN A 214 5.31 -34.63 -1.00
CA ASN A 214 5.65 -34.31 0.39
C ASN A 214 5.59 -32.81 0.67
N THR A 215 5.79 -32.42 1.95
CA THR A 215 5.66 -31.04 2.43
C THR A 215 6.77 -30.08 1.95
N MET A 216 7.83 -30.57 1.34
CA MET A 216 8.87 -29.73 0.72
C MET A 216 8.38 -29.13 -0.61
N HIS A 217 7.42 -29.77 -1.26
CA HIS A 217 6.89 -29.37 -2.57
C HIS A 217 5.45 -28.88 -2.40
N LYS A 218 5.24 -27.57 -2.40
CA LYS A 218 3.92 -26.96 -2.26
C LYS A 218 3.54 -26.23 -3.54
N PHE A 219 2.26 -26.13 -3.81
CA PHE A 219 1.80 -25.27 -4.88
C PHE A 219 0.53 -24.49 -4.46
N THR A 220 0.39 -23.33 -5.06
CA THR A 220 -0.80 -22.49 -5.00
C THR A 220 -1.26 -22.22 -6.42
N SER A 221 -2.53 -22.42 -6.70
CA SER A 221 -3.13 -22.06 -7.99
C SER A 221 -4.47 -21.35 -7.75
N GLY A 222 -4.95 -20.64 -8.76
CA GLY A 222 -6.23 -19.98 -8.59
C GLY A 222 -6.71 -19.20 -9.80
N LEU A 223 -7.90 -18.63 -9.61
CA LEU A 223 -8.60 -17.78 -10.56
C LEU A 223 -8.92 -16.45 -9.90
N ASN A 224 -8.68 -15.37 -10.61
CA ASN A 224 -8.89 -14.03 -10.11
C ASN A 224 -9.77 -13.23 -11.09
N PHE A 225 -10.63 -12.40 -10.54
CA PHE A 225 -11.44 -11.44 -11.28
C PHE A 225 -11.34 -10.07 -10.61
N THR A 226 -11.15 -9.01 -11.41
CA THR A 226 -11.22 -7.63 -10.97
C THR A 226 -12.18 -6.85 -11.84
N TYR A 227 -12.88 -5.90 -11.24
CA TYR A 227 -13.76 -4.95 -11.91
C TYR A 227 -13.65 -3.60 -11.22
N ASP A 228 -13.27 -2.57 -11.96
CA ASP A 228 -13.16 -1.20 -11.48
C ASP A 228 -13.93 -0.27 -12.40
N LYS A 229 -14.89 0.44 -11.84
CA LYS A 229 -15.63 1.51 -12.54
C LYS A 229 -15.20 2.84 -11.96
N TYR A 230 -14.69 3.71 -12.83
CA TYR A 230 -14.30 5.08 -12.51
C TYR A 230 -15.27 6.04 -13.19
N ALA A 231 -15.98 6.85 -12.40
CA ALA A 231 -16.64 8.06 -12.85
C ALA A 231 -15.74 9.21 -12.40
N GLU A 232 -14.95 9.76 -13.32
CA GLU A 232 -13.84 10.67 -13.01
C GLU A 232 -13.96 11.95 -13.82
N LEU A 233 -13.97 13.08 -13.11
CA LEU A 233 -14.05 14.42 -13.67
C LEU A 233 -12.78 15.20 -13.31
N VAL A 234 -12.04 15.61 -14.32
CA VAL A 234 -10.79 16.40 -14.21
C VAL A 234 -11.06 17.78 -14.81
N TYR A 235 -11.05 18.83 -14.00
CA TYR A 235 -11.60 20.14 -14.32
C TYR A 235 -13.08 19.99 -14.74
N SER A 236 -13.39 20.17 -16.03
CA SER A 236 -14.70 19.93 -16.64
C SER A 236 -14.73 18.72 -17.58
N ASN A 237 -13.60 17.98 -17.71
CA ASN A 237 -13.49 16.88 -18.67
C ASN A 237 -13.86 15.55 -17.99
N ASP A 238 -14.75 14.82 -18.62
CA ASP A 238 -15.10 13.45 -18.22
C ASP A 238 -14.07 12.47 -18.79
N VAL A 239 -13.33 11.80 -17.90
CA VAL A 239 -12.35 10.76 -18.23
C VAL A 239 -12.74 9.42 -17.65
N SER A 240 -14.03 9.21 -17.47
CA SER A 240 -14.62 7.99 -16.90
C SER A 240 -14.28 6.73 -17.70
N ARG A 241 -14.14 5.60 -16.99
CA ARG A 241 -13.81 4.33 -17.61
C ARG A 241 -14.25 3.13 -16.79
N ILE A 242 -14.21 1.97 -17.42
CA ILE A 242 -14.38 0.66 -16.78
C ILE A 242 -13.16 -0.18 -17.15
N ASP A 243 -12.52 -0.73 -16.14
CA ASP A 243 -11.40 -1.66 -16.22
C ASP A 243 -11.82 -3.00 -15.62
N ASN A 244 -11.53 -4.10 -16.29
CA ASN A 244 -11.79 -5.42 -15.75
C ASN A 244 -10.74 -6.42 -16.25
N SER A 245 -10.45 -7.42 -15.40
CA SER A 245 -9.54 -8.49 -15.77
C SER A 245 -9.98 -9.83 -15.21
N VAL A 246 -9.62 -10.88 -15.95
CA VAL A 246 -9.69 -12.27 -15.51
C VAL A 246 -8.27 -12.82 -15.58
N GLY A 247 -7.82 -13.47 -14.53
CA GLY A 247 -6.48 -14.05 -14.46
C GLY A 247 -6.47 -15.44 -13.85
N THR A 248 -5.49 -16.23 -14.26
CA THR A 248 -5.14 -17.49 -13.63
C THR A 248 -3.67 -17.46 -13.24
N TYR A 249 -3.32 -18.18 -12.17
CA TYR A 249 -1.96 -18.22 -11.69
C TYR A 249 -1.61 -19.57 -11.13
N PHE A 250 -0.31 -19.85 -11.16
CA PHE A 250 0.30 -20.99 -10.53
C PHE A 250 1.61 -20.56 -9.88
N GLU A 251 1.81 -20.96 -8.63
CA GLU A 251 3.00 -20.70 -7.84
C GLU A 251 3.46 -22.01 -7.20
N TYR A 252 4.69 -22.40 -7.50
CA TYR A 252 5.32 -23.57 -6.92
C TYR A 252 6.38 -23.14 -5.91
N THR A 253 6.35 -23.76 -4.73
CA THR A 253 7.31 -23.55 -3.65
C THR A 253 8.04 -24.83 -3.36
N TYR A 254 9.36 -24.77 -3.43
CA TYR A 254 10.26 -25.78 -2.87
C TYR A 254 10.90 -25.23 -1.60
N ASP A 255 10.91 -26.01 -0.54
CA ASP A 255 11.55 -25.67 0.73
C ASP A 255 12.12 -26.93 1.37
N ASP A 256 13.45 -27.05 1.43
CA ASP A 256 14.13 -28.15 2.08
C ASP A 256 14.10 -28.07 3.62
N LEU A 257 13.45 -27.02 4.15
CA LEU A 257 13.29 -26.71 5.58
C LEU A 257 14.60 -26.35 6.31
N ASP A 258 15.73 -26.37 5.62
CA ASP A 258 17.05 -26.09 6.19
C ASP A 258 17.73 -24.90 5.48
N LYS A 259 18.32 -25.14 4.32
CA LYS A 259 19.24 -24.18 3.69
C LYS A 259 18.67 -23.48 2.48
N PHE A 260 17.81 -24.14 1.72
CA PHE A 260 17.43 -23.67 0.40
C PHE A 260 15.93 -23.71 0.19
N SER A 261 15.36 -22.59 -0.22
CA SER A 261 13.99 -22.53 -0.70
C SER A 261 13.84 -21.63 -1.90
N TYR A 262 12.91 -21.96 -2.80
CA TYR A 262 12.54 -21.07 -3.90
C TYR A 262 11.03 -21.12 -4.17
N ILE A 263 10.55 -20.01 -4.72
CA ILE A 263 9.17 -19.84 -5.18
C ILE A 263 9.25 -19.42 -6.64
N LEU A 264 8.62 -20.19 -7.52
CA LEU A 264 8.48 -19.90 -8.94
C LEU A 264 7.01 -19.69 -9.24
N GLY A 265 6.65 -18.48 -9.66
CA GLY A 265 5.28 -18.11 -9.97
C GLY A 265 5.10 -17.63 -11.41
N GLY A 266 3.97 -17.97 -11.99
CA GLY A 266 3.51 -17.46 -13.28
C GLY A 266 2.03 -17.10 -13.23
N ARG A 267 1.67 -15.98 -13.84
CA ARG A 267 0.32 -15.48 -13.92
C ARG A 267 -0.02 -15.04 -15.33
N LEU A 268 -1.17 -15.43 -15.82
CA LEU A 268 -1.71 -15.05 -17.12
C LEU A 268 -3.01 -14.29 -16.91
N ASP A 269 -3.07 -13.04 -17.38
CA ASP A 269 -4.22 -12.15 -17.23
C ASP A 269 -4.71 -11.66 -18.59
N PHE A 270 -6.02 -11.61 -18.74
CA PHE A 270 -6.70 -10.91 -19.80
C PHE A 270 -7.43 -9.69 -19.22
N HIS A 271 -7.01 -8.51 -19.63
CA HIS A 271 -7.57 -7.24 -19.20
C HIS A 271 -8.20 -6.53 -20.39
N ASN A 272 -9.40 -5.96 -20.23
CA ASN A 272 -10.16 -5.36 -21.31
C ASN A 272 -9.42 -4.24 -22.07
N ARG A 273 -8.51 -3.53 -21.40
CA ARG A 273 -7.71 -2.44 -22.01
C ARG A 273 -6.25 -2.84 -22.27
N LEU A 274 -5.65 -3.68 -21.43
CA LEU A 274 -4.24 -4.03 -21.52
C LEU A 274 -3.97 -5.30 -22.32
N GLY A 275 -5.04 -6.01 -22.75
CA GLY A 275 -4.95 -7.27 -23.48
C GLY A 275 -4.47 -8.44 -22.65
N LEU A 276 -4.00 -9.48 -23.32
CA LEU A 276 -3.42 -10.66 -22.71
C LEU A 276 -1.94 -10.42 -22.36
N PHE A 277 -1.52 -10.82 -21.15
CA PHE A 277 -0.13 -10.69 -20.74
C PHE A 277 0.26 -11.70 -19.66
N PHE A 278 1.55 -11.98 -19.59
CA PHE A 278 2.15 -12.91 -18.63
C PHE A 278 3.04 -12.17 -17.62
N THR A 279 2.92 -12.57 -16.34
CA THR A 279 3.65 -12.00 -15.21
C THR A 279 4.44 -13.10 -14.51
N PRO A 280 5.75 -13.28 -14.79
CA PRO A 280 6.61 -14.23 -14.10
C PRO A 280 7.17 -13.63 -12.81
N ARG A 281 7.42 -14.49 -11.80
CA ARG A 281 8.08 -14.14 -10.54
C ARG A 281 8.93 -15.26 -10.02
N LEU A 282 10.06 -14.92 -9.41
CA LEU A 282 11.01 -15.82 -8.78
C LEU A 282 11.48 -15.23 -7.46
N HIS A 283 11.46 -16.04 -6.41
CA HIS A 283 12.09 -15.76 -5.13
C HIS A 283 12.97 -16.95 -4.75
N VAL A 284 14.18 -16.66 -4.29
CA VAL A 284 15.13 -17.67 -3.82
C VAL A 284 15.66 -17.24 -2.46
N LYS A 285 15.74 -18.18 -1.53
CA LYS A 285 16.38 -17.98 -0.22
C LYS A 285 17.43 -19.08 -0.05
N TYR A 286 18.64 -18.67 0.35
CA TYR A 286 19.75 -19.57 0.63
C TYR A 286 20.43 -19.19 1.94
N LYS A 287 20.60 -20.16 2.83
CA LYS A 287 21.28 -20.03 4.11
C LYS A 287 22.61 -20.81 4.05
N PRO A 288 23.71 -20.18 3.62
CA PRO A 288 25.00 -20.86 3.45
C PRO A 288 25.62 -21.34 4.75
N TRP A 289 25.40 -20.64 5.85
CA TRP A 289 25.83 -20.96 7.20
C TRP A 289 24.85 -20.45 8.25
N GLU A 290 25.10 -20.77 9.49
CA GLU A 290 24.23 -20.39 10.61
C GLU A 290 24.02 -18.88 10.70
N LYS A 291 22.76 -18.47 10.91
CA LYS A 291 22.34 -17.06 11.05
C LYS A 291 22.60 -16.17 9.83
N ALA A 292 22.99 -16.74 8.68
CA ALA A 292 23.09 -16.01 7.42
C ALA A 292 21.94 -16.35 6.49
N ALA A 293 21.47 -15.37 5.73
CA ALA A 293 20.48 -15.59 4.68
C ALA A 293 20.71 -14.65 3.48
N PHE A 294 20.89 -15.23 2.31
CA PHE A 294 20.73 -14.54 1.04
C PHE A 294 19.31 -14.69 0.54
N ARG A 295 18.75 -13.62 -0.01
CA ARG A 295 17.46 -13.63 -0.71
C ARG A 295 17.62 -12.95 -2.05
N PHE A 296 17.14 -13.58 -3.09
CA PHE A 296 17.06 -13.05 -4.43
C PHE A 296 15.60 -13.00 -4.85
N SER A 297 15.20 -11.93 -5.54
CA SER A 297 13.88 -11.81 -6.16
C SER A 297 13.98 -11.23 -7.56
N ALA A 298 13.15 -11.71 -8.48
CA ALA A 298 12.99 -11.17 -9.81
C ALA A 298 11.53 -11.28 -10.23
N GLY A 299 10.98 -10.24 -10.82
CA GLY A 299 9.60 -10.28 -11.28
C GLY A 299 9.24 -9.13 -12.20
N ARG A 300 8.23 -9.37 -13.01
CA ARG A 300 7.64 -8.39 -13.92
C ARG A 300 6.30 -7.94 -13.37
N GLY A 301 5.99 -6.66 -13.47
CA GLY A 301 4.67 -6.10 -13.19
C GLY A 301 4.15 -5.27 -14.36
N LYS A 302 2.82 -5.15 -14.44
CA LYS A 302 2.12 -4.34 -15.44
C LYS A 302 0.93 -3.67 -14.78
N ARG A 303 0.73 -2.36 -14.98
CA ARG A 303 -0.42 -1.65 -14.42
C ARG A 303 -0.89 -0.51 -15.34
N ALA A 304 -2.14 -0.12 -15.19
CA ALA A 304 -2.65 1.14 -15.72
C ALA A 304 -2.37 2.25 -14.69
N ALA A 305 -1.69 3.33 -15.11
CA ALA A 305 -1.45 4.48 -14.24
C ALA A 305 -2.72 5.32 -14.08
N ASN A 306 -3.11 5.65 -12.85
CA ASN A 306 -4.18 6.60 -12.54
C ASN A 306 -3.57 8.01 -12.41
N ILE A 307 -3.14 8.59 -13.53
CA ILE A 307 -2.27 9.77 -13.56
C ILE A 307 -2.80 10.97 -12.79
N PHE A 308 -4.12 11.18 -12.72
CA PHE A 308 -4.72 12.30 -11.98
C PHE A 308 -4.84 11.97 -10.49
N ALA A 309 -5.36 10.81 -10.14
CA ALA A 309 -5.50 10.38 -8.75
C ALA A 309 -4.14 10.26 -8.04
N GLU A 310 -3.09 9.77 -8.73
CA GLU A 310 -1.74 9.61 -8.20
C GLU A 310 -0.98 10.94 -8.06
N ASN A 311 -1.46 12.01 -8.70
CA ASN A 311 -0.82 13.32 -8.73
C ASN A 311 -1.76 14.46 -8.29
N GLN A 312 -2.65 14.20 -7.33
CA GLN A 312 -3.62 15.19 -6.85
C GLN A 312 -2.98 16.48 -6.34
N ASN A 313 -1.79 16.40 -5.74
CA ASN A 313 -1.05 17.56 -5.27
C ASN A 313 -0.75 18.58 -6.37
N LEU A 314 -0.69 18.17 -7.62
CA LEU A 314 -0.42 19.05 -8.75
C LEU A 314 -1.63 19.95 -9.11
N PHE A 315 -2.85 19.59 -8.70
CA PHE A 315 -4.02 20.45 -8.86
C PHE A 315 -3.93 21.74 -8.03
N ALA A 316 -3.12 21.74 -6.97
CA ALA A 316 -2.88 22.94 -6.16
C ALA A 316 -2.09 24.03 -6.90
N SER A 317 -1.50 23.70 -8.06
CA SER A 317 -0.77 24.66 -8.88
C SER A 317 -1.63 25.22 -10.01
N SER A 318 -1.22 26.38 -10.56
CA SER A 318 -1.85 27.00 -11.74
C SER A 318 -1.44 26.32 -13.06
N ARG A 319 -0.66 25.23 -13.02
CA ARG A 319 -0.18 24.54 -14.22
C ARG A 319 -1.30 23.78 -14.92
N VAL A 320 -1.37 23.90 -16.23
CA VAL A 320 -2.32 23.16 -17.06
C VAL A 320 -1.83 21.72 -17.29
N PHE A 321 -2.69 20.75 -17.13
CA PHE A 321 -2.40 19.35 -17.43
C PHE A 321 -2.56 19.07 -18.91
N SER A 322 -1.51 18.48 -19.52
CA SER A 322 -1.50 18.08 -20.93
C SER A 322 -1.07 16.63 -21.06
N VAL A 323 -1.92 15.81 -21.69
CA VAL A 323 -1.57 14.45 -22.09
C VAL A 323 -1.13 14.48 -23.55
N LEU A 324 0.14 14.17 -23.82
CA LEU A 324 0.74 14.30 -25.16
C LEU A 324 0.44 13.09 -26.05
N ASP A 325 0.34 11.89 -25.46
CA ASP A 325 0.04 10.67 -26.20
C ASP A 325 -1.48 10.41 -26.21
N THR A 326 -1.99 9.97 -27.35
CA THR A 326 -3.44 9.74 -27.56
C THR A 326 -3.78 8.32 -27.99
N ASN A 327 -2.77 7.48 -28.26
CA ASN A 327 -2.96 6.14 -28.83
C ASN A 327 -3.11 5.02 -27.77
N GLY A 328 -2.84 5.32 -26.50
CA GLY A 328 -2.98 4.37 -25.41
C GLY A 328 -4.43 4.20 -24.95
N LYS A 329 -4.67 3.20 -24.11
CA LYS A 329 -6.02 2.77 -23.72
C LYS A 329 -6.52 3.40 -22.41
N VAL A 330 -5.64 4.02 -21.62
CA VAL A 330 -5.98 4.67 -20.36
C VAL A 330 -5.44 6.11 -20.39
N TYR A 331 -6.31 7.10 -20.44
CA TYR A 331 -6.00 8.53 -20.63
C TYR A 331 -5.14 8.83 -21.89
N GLY A 332 -5.15 7.96 -22.90
CA GLY A 332 -4.26 8.07 -24.06
C GLY A 332 -2.88 7.42 -23.86
N LEU A 333 -2.58 6.91 -22.66
CA LEU A 333 -1.29 6.30 -22.33
C LEU A 333 -1.33 4.77 -22.41
N ASN A 334 -0.15 4.19 -22.65
CA ASN A 334 0.10 2.76 -22.54
C ASN A 334 0.36 2.36 -21.07
N PRO A 335 0.15 1.09 -20.70
CA PRO A 335 0.38 0.63 -19.35
C PRO A 335 1.85 0.76 -18.93
N GLU A 336 2.08 0.99 -17.65
CA GLU A 336 3.40 0.86 -17.06
C GLU A 336 3.80 -0.61 -17.00
N ILE A 337 5.03 -0.89 -17.38
CA ILE A 337 5.62 -2.24 -17.39
C ILE A 337 7.03 -2.12 -16.84
N ALA A 338 7.34 -2.90 -15.81
CA ALA A 338 8.67 -2.90 -15.22
C ALA A 338 9.11 -4.29 -14.79
N TRP A 339 10.42 -4.50 -14.81
CA TRP A 339 11.09 -5.59 -14.11
C TRP A 339 11.68 -5.07 -12.81
N ASN A 340 11.55 -5.86 -11.76
CA ASN A 340 12.21 -5.61 -10.49
C ASN A 340 13.13 -6.78 -10.15
N TYR A 341 14.33 -6.45 -9.68
CA TYR A 341 15.35 -7.38 -9.22
C TYR A 341 15.77 -6.98 -7.81
N GLY A 342 15.86 -7.95 -6.92
CA GLY A 342 16.26 -7.73 -5.54
C GLY A 342 17.30 -8.72 -5.07
N LEU A 343 18.27 -8.24 -4.30
CA LEU A 343 19.24 -9.04 -3.57
C LEU A 343 19.29 -8.53 -2.13
N SER A 344 19.17 -9.43 -1.18
CA SER A 344 19.24 -9.13 0.25
C SER A 344 20.20 -10.11 0.91
N PHE A 345 21.04 -9.60 1.80
CA PHE A 345 21.88 -10.39 2.69
C PHE A 345 21.63 -9.98 4.13
N THR A 346 21.36 -10.95 5.00
CA THR A 346 21.19 -10.74 6.45
C THR A 346 22.14 -11.66 7.20
N GLN A 347 22.82 -11.12 8.19
CA GLN A 347 23.69 -11.87 9.10
C GLN A 347 23.45 -11.43 10.54
N SER A 348 23.15 -12.39 11.43
CA SER A 348 23.21 -12.18 12.88
C SER A 348 24.55 -12.70 13.41
N PHE A 349 25.17 -11.95 14.33
CA PHE A 349 26.48 -12.28 14.91
C PHE A 349 26.60 -11.71 16.32
N LEU A 350 27.66 -12.08 17.03
CA LEU A 350 28.01 -11.47 18.29
C LEU A 350 29.07 -10.39 18.07
N LEU A 351 28.79 -9.17 18.51
CA LEU A 351 29.71 -8.05 18.53
C LEU A 351 29.96 -7.63 19.99
N PHE A 352 31.19 -7.75 20.46
CA PHE A 352 31.58 -7.52 21.88
C PHE A 352 30.70 -8.32 22.86
N GLY A 353 30.35 -9.56 22.49
CA GLY A 353 29.49 -10.42 23.30
C GLY A 353 28.00 -10.07 23.31
N LYS A 354 27.57 -9.12 22.49
CA LYS A 354 26.19 -8.68 22.32
C LYS A 354 25.61 -9.17 20.98
N SER A 355 24.32 -9.48 20.97
CA SER A 355 23.63 -9.85 19.73
C SER A 355 23.53 -8.65 18.79
N ALA A 356 23.96 -8.82 17.56
CA ALA A 356 23.89 -7.81 16.51
C ALA A 356 23.39 -8.44 15.21
N ASP A 357 22.64 -7.65 14.45
CA ASP A 357 22.12 -8.01 13.13
C ASP A 357 22.53 -6.97 12.10
N ALA A 358 23.02 -7.42 10.96
CA ALA A 358 23.29 -6.57 9.81
C ALA A 358 22.50 -7.07 8.60
N THR A 359 21.85 -6.16 7.88
CA THR A 359 21.15 -6.45 6.64
C THR A 359 21.58 -5.47 5.55
N VAL A 360 21.85 -5.98 4.36
CA VAL A 360 22.11 -5.19 3.15
C VAL A 360 21.14 -5.60 2.08
N ASP A 361 20.36 -4.65 1.60
CA ASP A 361 19.36 -4.83 0.54
C ASP A 361 19.73 -3.99 -0.67
N PHE A 362 19.71 -4.57 -1.85
CA PHE A 362 19.79 -3.87 -3.12
C PHE A 362 18.60 -4.25 -4.00
N TYR A 363 17.90 -3.23 -4.51
CA TYR A 363 16.80 -3.40 -5.45
C TYR A 363 16.98 -2.52 -6.67
N ARG A 364 16.69 -3.07 -7.84
CA ARG A 364 16.64 -2.35 -9.10
C ARG A 364 15.28 -2.55 -9.77
N THR A 365 14.67 -1.46 -10.20
CA THR A 365 13.48 -1.46 -11.05
C THR A 365 13.84 -0.83 -12.39
N ASP A 366 13.64 -1.57 -13.48
CA ASP A 366 13.81 -1.10 -14.85
C ASP A 366 12.44 -1.00 -15.53
N PHE A 367 12.07 0.19 -15.97
CA PHE A 367 10.81 0.42 -16.69
C PHE A 367 10.98 0.16 -18.19
N GLN A 368 10.16 -0.75 -18.72
CA GLN A 368 10.00 -0.95 -20.15
C GLN A 368 9.07 0.12 -20.76
N ASN A 369 8.07 0.54 -19.98
CA ASN A 369 7.23 1.71 -20.22
C ASN A 369 6.78 2.30 -18.89
N GLN A 370 6.63 3.62 -18.84
CA GLN A 370 6.16 4.37 -17.68
C GLN A 370 5.28 5.53 -18.15
N ALA A 371 4.25 5.85 -17.41
CA ALA A 371 3.53 7.11 -17.53
C ALA A 371 4.39 8.20 -16.88
N VAL A 372 5.11 8.96 -17.69
CA VAL A 372 5.99 10.04 -17.21
C VAL A 372 5.15 11.25 -16.83
N VAL A 373 5.39 11.78 -15.64
CA VAL A 373 4.83 13.03 -15.14
C VAL A 373 5.93 14.07 -15.14
N ASP A 374 5.91 14.96 -16.13
CA ASP A 374 6.98 15.94 -16.37
C ASP A 374 6.52 17.33 -15.90
N VAL A 375 7.14 17.78 -14.81
CA VAL A 375 6.94 19.10 -14.21
C VAL A 375 8.11 20.05 -14.50
N MET A 376 9.12 19.58 -15.23
CA MET A 376 10.38 20.31 -15.47
C MET A 376 10.44 20.96 -16.85
N ASN A 377 9.74 20.40 -17.82
CA ASN A 377 9.76 20.88 -19.20
C ASN A 377 9.15 22.30 -19.36
N SER A 378 8.14 22.64 -18.55
CA SER A 378 7.45 23.92 -18.59
C SER A 378 7.03 24.37 -17.20
N PRO A 379 7.23 25.65 -16.82
CA PRO A 379 6.70 26.19 -15.58
C PRO A 379 5.17 26.34 -15.59
N GLN A 380 4.54 26.31 -16.75
CA GLN A 380 3.09 26.53 -16.92
C GLN A 380 2.29 25.24 -17.15
N GLN A 381 2.97 24.11 -17.37
CA GLN A 381 2.32 22.83 -17.72
C GLN A 381 2.85 21.67 -16.89
N VAL A 382 2.00 20.70 -16.67
CA VAL A 382 2.35 19.34 -16.28
C VAL A 382 2.08 18.44 -17.47
N LEU A 383 3.11 17.80 -18.01
CA LEU A 383 2.99 16.94 -19.18
C LEU A 383 2.91 15.47 -18.73
N PHE A 384 1.98 14.74 -19.34
CA PHE A 384 1.84 13.29 -19.18
C PHE A 384 2.09 12.61 -20.53
N TYR A 385 3.02 11.67 -20.58
CA TYR A 385 3.37 10.95 -21.80
C TYR A 385 4.01 9.59 -21.49
N ASN A 386 4.05 8.71 -22.48
CA ASN A 386 4.76 7.43 -22.35
C ASN A 386 6.27 7.66 -22.39
N LEU A 387 7.00 6.87 -21.60
CA LEU A 387 8.47 6.88 -21.57
C LEU A 387 9.04 6.69 -22.99
N LYS A 388 9.90 7.61 -23.43
CA LYS A 388 10.57 7.56 -24.73
C LYS A 388 12.04 7.14 -24.68
N GLY A 389 12.56 6.93 -23.49
CA GLY A 389 13.95 6.55 -23.25
C GLY A 389 14.05 5.54 -22.11
N LYS A 390 14.94 5.79 -21.17
CA LYS A 390 15.20 4.92 -20.01
C LYS A 390 14.61 5.51 -18.75
N SER A 391 14.06 4.65 -17.91
CA SER A 391 13.70 4.99 -16.53
C SER A 391 14.04 3.82 -15.63
N PHE A 392 14.76 4.12 -14.55
CA PHE A 392 15.13 3.11 -13.57
C PHE A 392 15.18 3.69 -12.15
N ALA A 393 15.10 2.80 -11.18
CA ALA A 393 15.32 3.11 -9.77
C ALA A 393 16.24 2.06 -9.14
N ASN A 394 17.39 2.50 -8.62
CA ASN A 394 18.26 1.71 -7.76
C ASN A 394 18.04 2.13 -6.31
N SER A 395 17.95 1.16 -5.41
CA SER A 395 17.83 1.36 -3.96
C SER A 395 18.81 0.47 -3.24
N LEU A 396 19.74 1.04 -2.50
CA LEU A 396 20.62 0.35 -1.56
C LEU A 396 20.19 0.74 -0.15
N GLN A 397 19.97 -0.26 0.72
CA GLN A 397 19.69 -0.04 2.13
C GLN A 397 20.61 -0.93 2.96
N MET A 398 21.15 -0.37 4.03
CA MET A 398 21.95 -1.05 5.04
C MET A 398 21.31 -0.79 6.39
N ASP A 399 20.97 -1.84 7.12
CA ASP A 399 20.41 -1.78 8.46
C ASP A 399 21.40 -2.48 9.42
N PHE A 400 21.60 -1.90 10.58
CA PHE A 400 22.38 -2.49 11.65
C PHE A 400 21.66 -2.29 12.98
N ASN A 401 21.49 -3.38 13.73
CA ASN A 401 20.85 -3.39 15.05
C ASN A 401 21.79 -4.05 16.04
N ILE A 402 21.88 -3.50 17.25
CA ILE A 402 22.68 -4.07 18.34
C ILE A 402 22.08 -3.71 19.70
N GLU A 403 22.05 -4.67 20.62
CA GLU A 403 21.82 -4.39 22.03
C GLU A 403 23.14 -3.91 22.66
N LEU A 404 23.31 -2.58 22.84
CA LEU A 404 24.54 -1.98 23.38
C LEU A 404 24.80 -2.39 24.80
N ILE A 405 23.79 -2.27 25.65
CA ILE A 405 23.75 -2.80 27.04
C ILE A 405 22.38 -3.42 27.23
N LYS A 406 22.19 -4.18 28.31
CA LYS A 406 20.91 -4.82 28.63
C LYS A 406 19.78 -3.80 28.58
N HIS A 407 18.77 -4.08 27.77
CA HIS A 407 17.59 -3.24 27.51
C HIS A 407 17.83 -1.94 26.70
N LEU A 408 19.04 -1.65 26.21
CA LEU A 408 19.32 -0.52 25.35
C LEU A 408 19.64 -1.00 23.93
N ASN A 409 18.70 -0.82 23.02
CA ASN A 409 18.82 -1.18 21.63
C ASN A 409 19.20 0.03 20.78
N LEU A 410 20.22 -0.12 19.94
CA LEU A 410 20.59 0.85 18.90
C LEU A 410 20.22 0.27 17.54
N ARG A 411 19.46 1.02 16.77
CA ARG A 411 19.21 0.74 15.36
C ARG A 411 19.73 1.88 14.50
N THR A 412 20.54 1.54 13.49
CA THR A 412 20.97 2.49 12.48
C THR A 412 20.59 1.99 11.10
N ALA A 413 20.20 2.89 10.21
CA ALA A 413 19.93 2.56 8.84
C ALA A 413 20.46 3.65 7.90
N TYR A 414 21.05 3.22 6.79
CA TYR A 414 21.43 4.09 5.70
C TYR A 414 20.73 3.66 4.42
N LYS A 415 20.20 4.63 3.68
CA LYS A 415 19.52 4.38 2.41
C LYS A 415 20.03 5.32 1.32
N TYR A 416 20.35 4.74 0.18
CA TYR A 416 20.75 5.44 -1.02
C TYR A 416 19.78 5.14 -2.15
N TYR A 417 19.34 6.21 -2.85
CA TYR A 417 18.52 6.13 -4.05
C TYR A 417 19.23 6.73 -5.24
N ASP A 418 19.19 6.03 -6.36
CA ASP A 418 19.56 6.52 -7.67
C ASP A 418 18.40 6.27 -8.63
N ILE A 419 17.58 7.30 -8.84
CA ILE A 419 16.36 7.25 -9.65
C ILE A 419 16.53 8.22 -10.79
N SER A 420 16.49 7.73 -12.01
CA SER A 420 16.63 8.55 -13.22
C SER A 420 15.55 8.21 -14.24
N THR A 421 15.04 9.23 -14.90
CA THR A 421 14.07 9.13 -15.99
C THR A 421 14.47 10.04 -17.12
N ASP A 422 14.37 9.56 -18.35
CA ASP A 422 14.53 10.35 -19.56
C ASP A 422 13.26 11.15 -19.81
N TYR A 423 13.29 12.43 -19.46
CA TYR A 423 12.25 13.41 -19.79
C TYR A 423 12.47 14.01 -21.18
N LEU A 424 11.51 14.76 -21.69
CA LEU A 424 11.65 15.44 -23.00
C LEU A 424 12.80 16.45 -23.01
N SER A 425 13.13 17.05 -21.86
CA SER A 425 14.19 18.04 -21.68
C SER A 425 15.54 17.44 -21.30
N GLY A 426 15.65 16.12 -21.16
CA GLY A 426 16.87 15.40 -20.79
C GLY A 426 16.68 14.36 -19.70
N SER A 427 17.76 13.70 -19.32
CA SER A 427 17.75 12.69 -18.24
C SER A 427 17.93 13.36 -16.89
N PHE A 428 16.94 13.25 -16.01
CA PHE A 428 16.95 13.88 -14.69
C PHE A 428 16.58 12.90 -13.59
N GLN A 429 17.01 13.26 -12.39
CA GLN A 429 16.55 12.61 -11.17
C GLN A 429 15.14 13.09 -10.82
N ARG A 430 14.39 12.24 -10.13
CA ARG A 430 13.05 12.61 -9.63
C ARG A 430 13.18 13.81 -8.67
N PRO A 431 12.45 14.91 -8.89
CA PRO A 431 12.44 16.06 -8.00
C PRO A 431 12.03 15.71 -6.57
N LEU A 432 12.53 16.46 -5.59
CA LEU A 432 12.17 16.35 -4.17
C LEU A 432 12.41 14.95 -3.56
N GLN A 433 13.29 14.15 -4.15
CA GLN A 433 13.70 12.84 -3.65
C GLN A 433 15.10 12.93 -3.03
N ALA A 434 15.20 12.76 -1.71
CA ALA A 434 16.48 12.71 -1.03
C ALA A 434 17.28 11.48 -1.50
N LYS A 435 18.49 11.73 -2.03
CA LYS A 435 19.41 10.69 -2.54
C LYS A 435 19.97 9.83 -1.41
N HIS A 436 20.26 10.46 -0.28
CA HIS A 436 20.83 9.83 0.91
C HIS A 436 19.91 10.06 2.09
N ARG A 437 19.67 9.01 2.86
CA ARG A 437 18.92 9.06 4.12
C ARG A 437 19.68 8.27 5.17
N PHE A 438 19.85 8.87 6.34
CA PHE A 438 20.44 8.23 7.50
C PHE A 438 19.42 8.26 8.65
N PHE A 439 19.33 7.16 9.38
CA PHE A 439 18.39 6.99 10.49
C PHE A 439 19.14 6.38 11.67
N VAL A 440 18.90 6.92 12.85
CA VAL A 440 19.36 6.38 14.13
C VAL A 440 18.19 6.36 15.10
N ASN A 441 18.01 5.24 15.77
CA ASN A 441 17.05 5.08 16.86
C ASN A 441 17.73 4.41 18.05
N MET A 442 17.50 4.94 19.25
CA MET A 442 17.88 4.33 20.52
C MET A 442 16.60 4.06 21.31
N GLU A 443 16.45 2.84 21.78
CA GLU A 443 15.29 2.41 22.57
C GLU A 443 15.79 1.76 23.86
N TYR A 444 15.32 2.31 24.99
CA TYR A 444 15.60 1.76 26.31
C TYR A 444 14.30 1.24 26.95
N GLU A 445 14.28 -0.06 27.25
CA GLU A 445 13.12 -0.72 27.88
C GLU A 445 13.32 -0.80 29.39
N THR A 446 12.41 -0.21 30.17
CA THR A 446 12.37 -0.38 31.62
C THR A 446 11.33 -1.42 31.98
N HIS A 447 11.74 -2.49 32.66
CA HIS A 447 10.79 -3.40 33.31
C HIS A 447 10.36 -2.79 34.64
N ILE A 448 9.17 -2.21 34.66
CA ILE A 448 8.52 -1.93 35.96
C ILE A 448 8.05 -3.29 36.46
N ALA A 449 8.67 -3.78 37.52
CA ALA A 449 8.23 -5.02 38.17
C ALA A 449 6.75 -4.85 38.55
N GLU A 450 5.89 -5.64 38.00
CA GLU A 450 4.53 -5.80 38.53
C GLU A 450 4.66 -6.31 39.96
N LYS A 451 4.21 -5.51 40.92
CA LYS A 451 4.09 -5.89 42.33
C LYS A 451 2.81 -6.65 42.56
#